data_bb25930a1fb06c9a969c328235f8f78b
#
_entry.id   bb25930a1fb06c9a969c328235f8f78b
#
_cell.length_a   1.000
_cell.length_b   1.000
_cell.length_c   1.000
_cell.angle_alpha   90.00
_cell.angle_beta   90.00
_cell.angle_gamma   90.00
#
_symmetry.space_group_name_H-M   'P 1'
#
loop_
_entity.id
_entity.type
_entity.pdbx_description
1 polymer ?
#
loop_
_entity_poly.entity_id
_entity_poly.type
_entity_poly.pdbx_seq_one_letter_code
_entity_poly.pdbx_strand_id
1 'polypeptide(L)'
;MFKKTILATAVAAMAMGSVSAMAADVGLITFDGAVTDTTCVITTNNGVEANNVTVTLPVVKKADVEGTTVDKGVGSKEFELHLSECPDTLTKASATFSSQQFAELSNGTLKSDPTVSGHADNVSLALYNNTAASSARVLIGQPDNNTQEAALTSGEGTLAYRVAYVPSADWVKGTNDIASGKVSSNVTFTMNYK
;
A
#
# COMPACT_ATOMS: atom_id res chain seq x y z
N MET A 1 -82.18 14.29 53.60
CA MET A 1 -81.06 13.50 54.09
C MET A 1 -80.18 13.22 52.92
N PHE A 2 -79.15 14.04 52.72
CA PHE A 2 -78.25 13.91 51.57
C PHE A 2 -76.89 13.38 52.06
N LYS A 3 -76.53 12.22 51.59
CA LYS A 3 -75.17 11.67 51.80
C LYS A 3 -74.23 12.20 50.74
N LYS A 4 -73.20 12.94 51.16
CA LYS A 4 -72.16 13.42 50.31
C LYS A 4 -71.09 12.30 50.15
N THR A 5 -70.95 11.81 48.96
CA THR A 5 -69.83 10.93 48.57
C THR A 5 -68.72 11.78 48.08
N ILE A 6 -67.59 11.68 48.74
CA ILE A 6 -66.33 12.33 48.34
C ILE A 6 -65.58 11.40 47.34
N LEU A 7 -65.41 11.86 46.12
CA LEU A 7 -64.65 11.15 45.09
C LEU A 7 -63.22 11.57 45.26
N ALA A 8 -62.30 10.63 45.61
CA ALA A 8 -60.89 10.82 45.64
C ALA A 8 -60.32 10.50 44.25
N THR A 9 -59.86 11.51 43.55
CA THR A 9 -59.16 11.34 42.30
C THR A 9 -57.66 11.06 42.57
N ALA A 10 -57.21 9.81 42.31
CA ALA A 10 -55.85 9.43 42.32
C ALA A 10 -55.20 9.85 40.98
N VAL A 11 -54.26 10.81 41.02
CA VAL A 11 -53.43 11.19 39.89
C VAL A 11 -52.29 10.19 39.79
N ALA A 12 -52.38 9.29 38.84
CA ALA A 12 -51.28 8.41 38.49
C ALA A 12 -50.27 9.20 37.67
N ALA A 13 -49.10 9.51 38.24
CA ALA A 13 -47.95 10.06 37.55
C ALA A 13 -47.33 8.97 36.66
N MET A 14 -47.60 9.04 35.36
CA MET A 14 -46.89 8.20 34.39
C MET A 14 -45.47 8.75 34.20
N ALA A 15 -44.49 8.08 34.78
CA ALA A 15 -43.10 8.28 34.47
C ALA A 15 -42.85 7.78 33.03
N MET A 16 -42.77 8.71 32.05
CA MET A 16 -42.33 8.42 30.70
C MET A 16 -40.81 8.15 30.75
N GLY A 17 -40.44 6.90 30.90
CA GLY A 17 -39.07 6.45 30.67
C GLY A 17 -38.69 6.68 29.22
N SER A 18 -37.81 7.62 28.98
CA SER A 18 -37.16 7.83 27.65
C SER A 18 -36.36 6.61 27.32
N VAL A 19 -36.88 5.69 26.52
CA VAL A 19 -36.09 4.64 25.87
C VAL A 19 -35.21 5.35 24.82
N SER A 20 -33.96 5.53 25.15
CA SER A 20 -32.94 5.90 24.14
C SER A 20 -32.91 4.78 23.12
N ALA A 21 -33.51 4.99 21.96
CA ALA A 21 -33.31 4.11 20.82
C ALA A 21 -31.82 4.18 20.43
N MET A 22 -31.05 3.17 20.78
CA MET A 22 -29.71 2.99 20.21
C MET A 22 -29.92 2.71 18.72
N ALA A 23 -29.63 3.69 17.89
CA ALA A 23 -29.49 3.47 16.46
C ALA A 23 -28.34 2.49 16.28
N ALA A 24 -28.65 1.30 15.80
CA ALA A 24 -27.60 0.37 15.37
C ALA A 24 -26.99 0.96 14.10
N ASP A 25 -25.69 1.25 14.13
CA ASP A 25 -24.94 1.63 12.94
C ASP A 25 -24.93 0.43 12.00
N VAL A 26 -25.66 0.53 10.90
CA VAL A 26 -25.73 -0.49 9.85
C VAL A 26 -24.85 -0.03 8.70
N GLY A 27 -23.79 -0.78 8.42
CA GLY A 27 -22.91 -0.56 7.29
C GLY A 27 -23.18 -1.57 6.17
N LEU A 28 -23.00 -1.17 4.93
CA LEU A 28 -23.00 -2.05 3.75
C LEU A 28 -21.55 -2.40 3.42
N ILE A 29 -21.27 -3.70 3.31
CA ILE A 29 -19.99 -4.21 2.78
C ILE A 29 -20.30 -4.85 1.44
N THR A 30 -19.69 -4.35 0.38
CA THR A 30 -19.80 -4.90 -0.97
C THR A 30 -18.57 -5.76 -1.25
N PHE A 31 -18.80 -6.97 -1.73
CA PHE A 31 -17.76 -7.88 -2.17
C PHE A 31 -17.87 -8.04 -3.68
N ASP A 32 -16.83 -7.59 -4.40
CA ASP A 32 -16.70 -7.77 -5.84
C ASP A 32 -15.55 -8.72 -6.10
N GLY A 33 -15.72 -9.62 -7.06
CA GLY A 33 -14.69 -10.59 -7.43
C GLY A 33 -14.97 -11.15 -8.82
N ALA A 34 -13.91 -11.65 -9.46
CA ALA A 34 -14.00 -12.35 -10.71
C ALA A 34 -13.51 -13.80 -10.52
N VAL A 35 -14.15 -14.74 -11.22
CA VAL A 35 -13.68 -16.11 -11.34
C VAL A 35 -13.32 -16.35 -12.80
N THR A 36 -12.10 -16.82 -13.04
CA THR A 36 -11.58 -17.11 -14.38
C THR A 36 -10.81 -18.40 -14.35
N ASP A 37 -10.78 -19.11 -15.46
CA ASP A 37 -10.05 -20.37 -15.62
C ASP A 37 -8.54 -20.13 -15.72
N THR A 38 -8.11 -18.90 -16.06
CA THR A 38 -6.71 -18.51 -16.22
C THR A 38 -6.49 -17.11 -15.65
N THR A 39 -5.26 -16.82 -15.24
CA THR A 39 -4.79 -15.49 -14.86
C THR A 39 -3.90 -14.93 -15.96
N CYS A 40 -3.61 -13.61 -15.93
CA CYS A 40 -2.63 -13.03 -16.84
C CYS A 40 -1.25 -13.69 -16.68
N VAL A 41 -0.52 -13.79 -17.76
CA VAL A 41 0.93 -14.04 -17.75
C VAL A 41 1.62 -12.74 -17.42
N ILE A 42 2.54 -12.75 -16.46
CA ILE A 42 3.27 -11.56 -16.01
C ILE A 42 4.76 -11.75 -16.33
N THR A 43 5.31 -10.82 -17.09
CA THR A 43 6.73 -10.79 -17.43
C THR A 43 7.34 -9.43 -17.05
N THR A 44 8.67 -9.37 -17.02
CA THR A 44 9.42 -8.10 -16.84
C THR A 44 9.87 -7.55 -18.17
N ASN A 45 10.51 -6.36 -18.17
CA ASN A 45 11.12 -5.74 -19.34
C ASN A 45 12.05 -6.67 -20.16
N ASN A 46 12.56 -7.72 -19.56
CA ASN A 46 13.45 -8.68 -20.21
C ASN A 46 12.72 -9.94 -20.70
N GLY A 47 11.39 -9.97 -20.65
CA GLY A 47 10.57 -11.12 -21.04
C GLY A 47 10.69 -12.34 -20.10
N VAL A 48 11.24 -12.15 -18.90
CA VAL A 48 11.35 -13.21 -17.88
C VAL A 48 10.08 -13.20 -17.03
N GLU A 49 9.58 -14.37 -16.69
CA GLU A 49 8.44 -14.50 -15.79
C GLU A 49 8.71 -13.77 -14.46
N ALA A 50 7.70 -13.02 -13.99
CA ALA A 50 7.82 -12.13 -12.84
C ALA A 50 7.86 -12.85 -11.47
N ASN A 51 7.99 -14.17 -11.44
CA ASN A 51 8.06 -14.92 -10.17
C ASN A 51 9.28 -14.57 -9.31
N ASN A 52 10.34 -14.05 -9.94
CA ASN A 52 11.54 -13.64 -9.22
C ASN A 52 12.26 -12.50 -9.98
N VAL A 53 11.79 -11.28 -9.77
CA VAL A 53 12.34 -10.08 -10.43
C VAL A 53 13.51 -9.54 -9.62
N THR A 54 14.68 -9.42 -10.24
CA THR A 54 15.84 -8.73 -9.63
C THR A 54 16.06 -7.38 -10.31
N VAL A 55 15.99 -6.31 -9.53
CA VAL A 55 16.31 -4.95 -9.99
C VAL A 55 17.65 -4.53 -9.40
N THR A 56 18.65 -4.36 -10.26
CA THR A 56 19.98 -3.91 -9.85
C THR A 56 20.05 -2.39 -9.92
N LEU A 57 20.26 -1.75 -8.76
CA LEU A 57 20.39 -0.30 -8.66
C LEU A 57 21.85 0.15 -8.90
N PRO A 58 22.07 1.37 -9.42
CA PRO A 58 23.39 1.94 -9.55
C PRO A 58 24.02 2.26 -8.20
N VAL A 59 25.33 2.34 -8.14
CA VAL A 59 26.05 2.81 -6.94
C VAL A 59 25.89 4.32 -6.83
N VAL A 60 25.55 4.80 -5.63
CA VAL A 60 25.37 6.22 -5.30
C VAL A 60 26.31 6.64 -4.17
N LYS A 61 26.57 7.93 -4.06
CA LYS A 61 27.34 8.46 -2.93
C LYS A 61 26.44 8.61 -1.68
N LYS A 62 27.00 8.36 -0.50
CA LYS A 62 26.34 8.63 0.79
C LYS A 62 25.72 10.02 0.83
N ALA A 63 26.47 11.05 0.43
CA ALA A 63 26.01 12.44 0.42
C ALA A 63 24.78 12.68 -0.47
N ASP A 64 24.63 11.92 -1.55
CA ASP A 64 23.45 12.03 -2.43
C ASP A 64 22.20 11.47 -1.75
N VAL A 65 22.36 10.37 -0.96
CA VAL A 65 21.29 9.81 -0.15
C VAL A 65 20.90 10.77 0.99
N GLU A 66 21.87 11.35 1.68
CA GLU A 66 21.64 12.37 2.73
C GLU A 66 20.99 13.66 2.21
N GLY A 67 21.21 13.97 0.93
CA GLY A 67 20.68 15.16 0.27
C GLY A 67 19.31 14.99 -0.37
N THR A 68 18.78 13.75 -0.44
CA THR A 68 17.50 13.49 -1.07
C THR A 68 16.34 13.42 -0.04
N THR A 69 15.13 13.30 -0.53
CA THR A 69 13.93 13.09 0.27
C THR A 69 13.26 11.78 -0.10
N VAL A 70 12.40 11.30 0.79
CA VAL A 70 11.65 10.05 0.56
C VAL A 70 10.74 10.11 -0.68
N ASP A 71 10.32 11.30 -1.11
CA ASP A 71 9.46 11.47 -2.28
C ASP A 71 10.24 11.59 -3.59
N LYS A 72 11.53 11.87 -3.54
CA LYS A 72 12.39 12.00 -4.74
C LYS A 72 13.24 10.75 -4.97
N GLY A 73 13.96 10.34 -3.95
CA GLY A 73 14.98 9.30 -4.05
C GLY A 73 16.18 9.70 -4.90
N VAL A 74 17.21 8.88 -4.91
CA VAL A 74 18.42 9.03 -5.73
C VAL A 74 18.84 7.68 -6.30
N GLY A 75 19.53 7.66 -7.44
CA GLY A 75 19.98 6.44 -8.07
C GLY A 75 18.84 5.52 -8.49
N SER A 76 17.79 6.09 -9.07
CA SER A 76 16.60 5.31 -9.44
C SER A 76 16.87 4.33 -10.58
N LYS A 77 16.15 3.20 -10.52
CA LYS A 77 16.06 2.21 -11.58
C LYS A 77 14.61 1.90 -11.86
N GLU A 78 14.25 1.92 -13.12
CA GLU A 78 12.91 1.60 -13.61
C GLU A 78 12.76 0.09 -13.84
N PHE A 79 11.56 -0.41 -13.63
CA PHE A 79 11.15 -1.76 -14.02
C PHE A 79 9.65 -1.76 -14.34
N GLU A 80 9.24 -2.74 -15.13
CA GLU A 80 7.86 -2.90 -15.56
C GLU A 80 7.39 -4.34 -15.33
N LEU A 81 6.11 -4.46 -15.06
CA LEU A 81 5.38 -5.72 -15.09
C LEU A 81 4.47 -5.67 -16.32
N HIS A 82 4.79 -6.48 -17.32
CA HIS A 82 3.99 -6.62 -18.51
C HIS A 82 2.99 -7.75 -18.30
N LEU A 83 1.70 -7.44 -18.47
CA LEU A 83 0.62 -8.40 -18.41
C LEU A 83 0.21 -8.77 -19.84
N SER A 84 0.06 -10.04 -20.08
CA SER A 84 -0.41 -10.59 -21.35
C SER A 84 -1.32 -11.80 -21.12
N GLU A 85 -2.02 -12.24 -22.16
CA GLU A 85 -2.93 -13.37 -22.12
C GLU A 85 -4.00 -13.24 -21.03
N CYS A 86 -4.35 -12.00 -20.68
CA CYS A 86 -5.41 -11.72 -19.71
C CYS A 86 -6.76 -12.10 -20.29
N PRO A 87 -7.66 -12.74 -19.52
CA PRO A 87 -9.03 -12.97 -19.93
C PRO A 87 -9.75 -11.67 -20.33
N ASP A 88 -10.57 -11.72 -21.35
CA ASP A 88 -11.34 -10.57 -21.87
C ASP A 88 -12.34 -9.99 -20.85
N THR A 89 -12.67 -10.76 -19.80
CA THR A 89 -13.52 -10.32 -18.70
C THR A 89 -12.83 -9.34 -17.76
N LEU A 90 -11.50 -9.29 -17.79
CA LEU A 90 -10.69 -8.39 -16.97
C LEU A 90 -10.41 -7.10 -17.75
N THR A 91 -10.71 -5.97 -17.14
CA THR A 91 -10.56 -4.65 -17.77
C THR A 91 -9.43 -3.83 -17.17
N LYS A 92 -9.00 -4.18 -15.98
CA LYS A 92 -7.97 -3.46 -15.23
C LYS A 92 -7.15 -4.40 -14.36
N ALA A 93 -5.91 -3.99 -14.10
CA ALA A 93 -5.01 -4.66 -13.18
C ALA A 93 -4.22 -3.65 -12.34
N SER A 94 -3.90 -4.03 -11.11
CA SER A 94 -3.00 -3.30 -10.23
C SER A 94 -2.16 -4.28 -9.42
N ALA A 95 -1.01 -3.82 -8.91
CA ALA A 95 -0.18 -4.60 -8.02
C ALA A 95 -0.09 -3.93 -6.64
N THR A 96 -0.34 -4.66 -5.57
CA THR A 96 -0.06 -4.22 -4.20
C THR A 96 1.25 -4.80 -3.72
N PHE A 97 2.02 -4.02 -2.96
CA PHE A 97 3.36 -4.39 -2.51
C PHE A 97 3.42 -4.52 -0.99
N SER A 98 4.00 -5.61 -0.52
CA SER A 98 4.19 -5.88 0.91
C SER A 98 5.54 -6.54 1.19
N SER A 99 6.05 -6.33 2.39
CA SER A 99 7.21 -7.06 2.91
C SER A 99 7.03 -7.27 4.41
N GLN A 100 7.11 -8.52 4.85
CA GLN A 100 6.99 -8.84 6.27
C GLN A 100 8.26 -8.48 7.07
N GLN A 101 9.41 -8.49 6.41
CA GLN A 101 10.70 -8.30 7.05
C GLN A 101 11.23 -6.87 6.94
N PHE A 102 10.99 -6.21 5.80
CA PHE A 102 11.69 -4.98 5.46
C PHE A 102 10.77 -3.76 5.30
N ALA A 103 9.44 -3.90 5.38
CA ALA A 103 8.55 -2.75 5.26
C ALA A 103 8.70 -1.80 6.46
N GLU A 104 9.00 -0.54 6.19
CA GLU A 104 8.93 0.57 7.13
C GLU A 104 7.51 1.15 7.09
N LEU A 105 6.63 0.65 7.95
CA LEU A 105 5.21 1.02 7.93
C LEU A 105 4.94 2.50 8.21
N SER A 106 5.89 3.20 8.84
CA SER A 106 5.77 4.64 9.14
C SER A 106 5.80 5.52 7.89
N ASN A 107 6.51 5.09 6.85
CA ASN A 107 6.67 5.86 5.62
C ASN A 107 6.49 5.03 4.33
N GLY A 108 6.25 3.72 4.42
CA GLY A 108 6.00 2.85 3.26
C GLY A 108 7.26 2.55 2.43
N THR A 109 8.44 2.59 3.02
CA THR A 109 9.70 2.22 2.36
C THR A 109 10.16 0.80 2.76
N LEU A 110 11.28 0.35 2.20
CA LEU A 110 11.92 -0.94 2.50
C LEU A 110 13.27 -0.71 3.15
N LYS A 111 13.48 -1.24 4.35
CA LYS A 111 14.81 -1.27 5.00
C LYS A 111 15.79 -2.09 4.20
N SER A 112 17.06 -1.72 4.27
CA SER A 112 18.16 -2.60 3.86
C SER A 112 18.21 -3.82 4.78
N ASP A 113 18.47 -5.00 4.22
CA ASP A 113 18.64 -6.25 4.96
C ASP A 113 19.90 -6.18 5.84
N PRO A 114 19.77 -6.15 7.17
CA PRO A 114 20.92 -6.06 8.09
C PRO A 114 21.73 -7.36 8.17
N THR A 115 21.23 -8.47 7.63
CA THR A 115 21.95 -9.75 7.64
C THR A 115 22.99 -9.86 6.53
N VAL A 116 22.92 -8.97 5.54
CA VAL A 116 23.90 -8.89 4.46
C VAL A 116 25.21 -8.33 4.98
N SER A 117 26.29 -9.10 4.85
CA SER A 117 27.62 -8.65 5.30
C SER A 117 28.05 -7.35 4.58
N GLY A 118 28.39 -6.32 5.35
CA GLY A 118 28.74 -5.00 4.85
C GLY A 118 27.52 -4.24 4.34
N HIS A 119 26.33 -4.44 4.93
CA HIS A 119 25.14 -3.67 4.60
C HIS A 119 25.31 -2.18 4.91
N ALA A 120 24.52 -1.36 4.23
CA ALA A 120 24.41 0.07 4.51
C ALA A 120 23.41 0.31 5.65
N ASP A 121 23.76 1.16 6.61
CA ASP A 121 22.86 1.57 7.66
C ASP A 121 22.15 2.88 7.33
N ASN A 122 20.95 3.05 7.84
CA ASN A 122 20.12 4.25 7.68
C ASN A 122 19.77 4.59 6.22
N VAL A 123 19.80 3.58 5.34
CA VAL A 123 19.39 3.65 3.94
C VAL A 123 18.21 2.72 3.71
N SER A 124 17.20 3.21 3.02
CA SER A 124 16.03 2.44 2.60
C SER A 124 15.78 2.58 1.10
N LEU A 125 14.91 1.75 0.57
CA LEU A 125 14.46 1.80 -0.81
C LEU A 125 13.00 2.27 -0.85
N ALA A 126 12.71 3.26 -1.67
CA ALA A 126 11.36 3.71 -1.95
C ALA A 126 10.94 3.27 -3.35
N LEU A 127 9.70 2.82 -3.47
CA LEU A 127 9.06 2.44 -4.71
C LEU A 127 8.12 3.57 -5.15
N TYR A 128 8.07 3.86 -6.43
CA TYR A 128 7.23 4.90 -7.01
C TYR A 128 6.50 4.37 -8.24
N ASN A 129 5.31 4.87 -8.47
CA ASN A 129 4.68 4.75 -9.78
C ASN A 129 5.54 5.48 -10.82
N ASN A 130 5.62 4.95 -12.03
CA ASN A 130 6.43 5.53 -13.12
C ASN A 130 5.59 5.65 -14.39
N THR A 131 4.50 6.40 -14.32
CA THR A 131 3.62 6.66 -15.45
C THR A 131 3.58 8.15 -15.76
N ALA A 132 3.15 8.51 -16.96
CA ALA A 132 2.94 9.92 -17.34
C ALA A 132 1.92 10.63 -16.41
N ALA A 133 1.00 9.89 -15.82
CA ALA A 133 -0.03 10.44 -14.95
C ALA A 133 0.38 10.48 -13.47
N SER A 134 1.34 9.65 -13.04
CA SER A 134 1.73 9.55 -11.64
C SER A 134 3.18 9.12 -11.45
N SER A 135 3.88 9.86 -10.62
CA SER A 135 5.17 9.50 -10.03
C SER A 135 5.09 9.38 -8.51
N ALA A 136 3.89 9.27 -7.97
CA ALA A 136 3.65 9.18 -6.54
C ALA A 136 4.30 7.93 -5.94
N ARG A 137 4.71 8.03 -4.69
CA ARG A 137 5.32 6.92 -3.95
C ARG A 137 4.30 5.83 -3.66
N VAL A 138 4.69 4.60 -3.87
CA VAL A 138 3.95 3.41 -3.44
C VAL A 138 4.23 3.17 -1.96
N LEU A 139 3.18 3.00 -1.17
CA LEU A 139 3.27 2.84 0.27
C LEU A 139 3.30 1.35 0.63
N ILE A 140 4.50 0.77 0.67
CA ILE A 140 4.69 -0.66 0.88
C ILE A 140 4.19 -1.10 2.25
N GLY A 141 3.36 -2.15 2.27
CA GLY A 141 2.81 -2.72 3.50
C GLY A 141 1.67 -1.92 4.14
N GLN A 142 1.25 -0.80 3.54
CA GLN A 142 0.09 -0.04 4.02
C GLN A 142 -1.19 -0.49 3.32
N PRO A 143 -2.37 -0.37 3.97
CA PRO A 143 -3.65 -0.77 3.39
C PRO A 143 -3.97 -0.03 2.08
N ASP A 144 -3.71 1.29 2.05
CA ASP A 144 -3.71 2.08 0.82
C ASP A 144 -2.28 2.12 0.29
N ASN A 145 -1.99 1.27 -0.68
CA ASN A 145 -0.66 1.12 -1.26
C ASN A 145 -0.31 2.26 -2.22
N ASN A 146 -1.28 3.11 -2.58
CA ASN A 146 -1.12 4.21 -3.55
C ASN A 146 -0.51 3.73 -4.89
N THR A 147 -0.83 2.53 -5.31
CA THR A 147 -0.32 1.92 -6.54
C THR A 147 -1.15 2.35 -7.75
N GLN A 148 -0.53 2.31 -8.93
CA GLN A 148 -1.20 2.59 -10.18
C GLN A 148 -2.16 1.46 -10.58
N GLU A 149 -3.11 1.79 -11.44
CA GLU A 149 -4.00 0.85 -12.10
C GLU A 149 -3.72 0.92 -13.62
N ALA A 150 -3.48 -0.20 -14.26
CA ALA A 150 -3.34 -0.31 -15.71
C ALA A 150 -4.65 -0.77 -16.33
N ALA A 151 -5.05 -0.14 -17.42
CA ALA A 151 -6.12 -0.66 -18.27
C ALA A 151 -5.61 -1.89 -19.04
N LEU A 152 -6.45 -2.92 -19.13
CA LEU A 152 -6.21 -4.09 -19.97
C LEU A 152 -6.90 -3.88 -21.32
N THR A 153 -6.12 -3.89 -22.38
CA THR A 153 -6.63 -3.73 -23.75
C THR A 153 -6.22 -4.94 -24.57
N SER A 154 -7.18 -5.64 -25.11
CA SER A 154 -6.93 -6.89 -25.87
C SER A 154 -6.12 -7.93 -25.07
N GLY A 155 -6.38 -8.02 -23.75
CA GLY A 155 -5.67 -8.95 -22.87
C GLY A 155 -4.26 -8.52 -22.47
N GLU A 156 -3.87 -7.27 -22.71
CA GLU A 156 -2.52 -6.78 -22.41
C GLU A 156 -2.58 -5.50 -21.55
N GLY A 157 -1.54 -5.31 -20.71
CA GLY A 157 -1.36 -4.12 -19.88
C GLY A 157 0.06 -4.00 -19.35
N THR A 158 0.42 -2.83 -18.85
CA THR A 158 1.76 -2.59 -18.27
C THR A 158 1.63 -1.78 -16.99
N LEU A 159 2.32 -2.23 -15.94
CA LEU A 159 2.50 -1.52 -14.69
C LEU A 159 3.97 -1.10 -14.61
N ALA A 160 4.23 0.20 -14.68
CA ALA A 160 5.57 0.76 -14.69
C ALA A 160 5.92 1.38 -13.34
N TYR A 161 7.07 1.02 -12.80
CA TYR A 161 7.57 1.46 -11.49
C TYR A 161 9.02 1.92 -11.59
N ARG A 162 9.47 2.68 -10.60
CA ARG A 162 10.88 2.93 -10.33
C ARG A 162 11.17 2.75 -8.85
N VAL A 163 12.34 2.24 -8.54
CA VAL A 163 12.86 2.11 -7.18
C VAL A 163 14.09 3.01 -7.03
N ALA A 164 14.25 3.63 -5.85
CA ALA A 164 15.39 4.53 -5.58
C ALA A 164 15.81 4.46 -4.11
N TYR A 165 17.07 4.87 -3.86
CA TYR A 165 17.56 5.02 -2.48
C TYR A 165 17.00 6.26 -1.82
N VAL A 166 16.67 6.12 -0.55
CA VAL A 166 16.20 7.21 0.33
C VAL A 166 16.82 7.03 1.72
N PRO A 167 16.88 8.08 2.56
CA PRO A 167 17.18 7.90 3.98
C PRO A 167 16.12 7.03 4.64
N SER A 168 16.51 6.19 5.61
CA SER A 168 15.56 5.38 6.38
C SER A 168 14.60 6.27 7.19
N ALA A 169 13.47 5.70 7.61
CA ALA A 169 12.50 6.42 8.42
C ALA A 169 13.06 6.93 9.75
N ASP A 170 14.02 6.20 10.31
CA ASP A 170 14.65 6.51 11.59
C ASP A 170 15.88 7.44 11.46
N TRP A 171 16.29 7.78 10.22
CA TRP A 171 17.44 8.64 10.02
C TRP A 171 17.13 10.11 10.33
N VAL A 172 17.99 10.71 11.15
CA VAL A 172 17.93 12.13 11.50
C VAL A 172 19.27 12.78 11.21
N LYS A 173 19.28 13.75 10.30
CA LYS A 173 20.49 14.46 9.89
C LYS A 173 21.22 15.07 11.08
N GLY A 174 22.50 14.73 11.22
CA GLY A 174 23.37 15.24 12.31
C GLY A 174 23.21 14.49 13.63
N THR A 175 22.35 13.47 13.69
CA THR A 175 22.15 12.64 14.89
C THR A 175 22.67 11.22 14.68
N ASN A 176 22.32 10.61 13.56
CA ASN A 176 22.82 9.31 13.15
C ASN A 176 23.31 9.35 11.70
N ASP A 177 24.42 8.72 11.44
CA ASP A 177 25.04 8.74 10.12
C ASP A 177 24.48 7.65 9.22
N ILE A 178 24.38 7.95 7.92
CA ILE A 178 24.26 6.92 6.89
C ILE A 178 25.59 6.19 6.77
N ALA A 179 25.61 4.89 6.93
CA ALA A 179 26.81 4.08 6.67
C ALA A 179 26.83 3.59 5.24
N SER A 180 28.01 3.69 4.60
CA SER A 180 28.21 3.13 3.26
C SER A 180 28.24 1.61 3.31
N GLY A 181 27.61 0.96 2.34
CA GLY A 181 27.56 -0.49 2.30
C GLY A 181 26.67 -1.02 1.18
N LYS A 182 26.38 -2.29 1.22
CA LYS A 182 25.43 -2.95 0.32
C LYS A 182 24.01 -2.65 0.77
N VAL A 183 23.15 -2.38 -0.19
CA VAL A 183 21.70 -2.28 0.05
C VAL A 183 21.03 -3.45 -0.66
N SER A 184 20.34 -4.26 0.12
CA SER A 184 19.53 -5.38 -0.38
C SER A 184 18.20 -5.38 0.35
N SER A 185 17.13 -5.61 -0.36
CA SER A 185 15.81 -5.74 0.23
C SER A 185 14.92 -6.56 -0.69
N ASN A 186 13.81 -7.06 -0.19
CA ASN A 186 12.81 -7.73 -1.00
C ASN A 186 11.39 -7.28 -0.67
N VAL A 187 10.54 -7.39 -1.66
CA VAL A 187 9.13 -7.08 -1.58
C VAL A 187 8.34 -8.13 -2.36
N THR A 188 7.19 -8.51 -1.85
CA THR A 188 6.24 -9.36 -2.57
C THR A 188 5.19 -8.46 -3.20
N PHE A 189 4.84 -8.71 -4.44
CA PHE A 189 3.68 -8.09 -5.06
C PHE A 189 2.53 -9.09 -5.19
N THR A 190 1.32 -8.59 -5.07
CA THR A 190 0.08 -9.35 -5.30
C THR A 190 -0.73 -8.60 -6.35
N MET A 191 -1.14 -9.32 -7.39
CA MET A 191 -1.96 -8.75 -8.46
C MET A 191 -3.43 -8.71 -8.04
N ASN A 192 -4.07 -7.61 -8.39
CA ASN A 192 -5.50 -7.40 -8.23
C ASN A 192 -6.08 -7.08 -9.61
N TYR A 193 -7.15 -7.75 -9.99
CA TYR A 193 -7.82 -7.62 -11.28
C TYR A 193 -9.26 -7.16 -11.08
N LYS A 194 -9.77 -6.41 -12.06
CA LYS A 194 -11.16 -5.94 -12.12
C LYS A 194 -11.73 -6.12 -13.52
#